data_cebd9a562503e9151276861d54ccef82
#
_entry.id   cebd9a562503e9151276861d54ccef82
#
_cell.length_a   1.000
_cell.length_b   1.000
_cell.length_c   1.000
_cell.angle_alpha   90.00
_cell.angle_beta   90.00
_cell.angle_gamma   90.00
#
_symmetry.space_group_name_H-M   'P 1'
#
loop_
_entity.id
_entity.type
_entity.pdbx_description
1 polymer ?
#
loop_
_entity_poly.entity_id
_entity_poly.type
_entity_poly.pdbx_seq_one_letter_code
_entity_poly.pdbx_strand_id
1 'polypeptide(L)'
;MAAYRERKITYKITGKHGSIENLVWPDVPPFAIVTGENGAGKTHLLESLAVGYGQQPPNPNSNYVGRQIPRPINVKVEIEGVPHPQGQVFYAGTEWIPQSWGSSSLEEISTRAYALYDDGNKACDKEPRDLLYADWYVNERRDGPAVIREYIRPDWDKFEARLTPLNLTSEPNNKNLAFIFLAYAVLKAAAVERSNRTGEDREAAIRNLGDPPWETFNRLCKEADLKFEVLPPVVERRSILGRPVAGYSLMIRDTVRGTVVSESEASAGERVMLSVVAWRFLAEAAGIHYKVMLLDEPDAHLHPSLVKQFLRVLETVMVDRHGARVILTTHSPSTVALARDGQVFEMKRHGEPRIQPVDDVSSVIAKLTNGLVAVDKATRLWL
;
A
#
# COMPACT_ATOMS: atom_id res chain seq x y z
N MET A 1 -0.51 -15.78 16.24
CA MET A 1 0.50 -15.17 15.37
C MET A 1 1.67 -16.10 15.05
N ALA A 2 2.23 -16.86 16.00
CA ALA A 2 3.30 -17.83 15.69
C ALA A 2 2.89 -18.87 14.62
N ALA A 3 1.68 -19.41 14.67
CA ALA A 3 1.20 -20.42 13.73
C ALA A 3 1.14 -19.96 12.26
N TYR A 4 1.12 -18.66 11.98
CA TYR A 4 1.09 -18.16 10.60
C TYR A 4 2.48 -18.18 9.96
N ARG A 5 3.56 -17.99 10.73
CA ARG A 5 4.94 -18.04 10.23
C ARG A 5 5.36 -19.44 9.72
N GLU A 6 4.75 -20.48 10.26
CA GLU A 6 5.10 -21.87 9.91
C GLU A 6 4.34 -22.40 8.68
N ARG A 7 3.35 -21.65 8.20
CA ARG A 7 2.50 -22.12 7.08
C ARG A 7 3.17 -21.92 5.74
N LYS A 8 3.89 -22.94 5.30
CA LYS A 8 4.41 -23.06 3.94
C LYS A 8 3.27 -23.45 2.99
N ILE A 9 3.33 -22.97 1.76
CA ILE A 9 2.39 -23.29 0.70
C ILE A 9 3.11 -23.72 -0.58
N THR A 10 2.39 -24.39 -1.46
CA THR A 10 2.88 -24.78 -2.78
C THR A 10 2.13 -24.00 -3.86
N TYR A 11 2.88 -23.39 -4.76
CA TYR A 11 2.35 -22.81 -5.99
C TYR A 11 2.55 -23.77 -7.16
N LYS A 12 1.51 -23.98 -7.95
CA LYS A 12 1.58 -24.71 -9.21
C LYS A 12 1.04 -23.83 -10.32
N ILE A 13 1.93 -23.49 -11.23
CA ILE A 13 1.63 -22.66 -12.41
C ILE A 13 1.59 -23.58 -13.63
N THR A 14 0.46 -23.61 -14.32
CA THR A 14 0.26 -24.42 -15.53
C THR A 14 0.03 -23.49 -16.71
N GLY A 15 0.67 -23.76 -17.85
CA GLY A 15 0.65 -22.91 -19.03
C GLY A 15 1.94 -22.13 -19.17
N LYS A 16 1.94 -21.11 -20.05
CA LYS A 16 3.13 -20.36 -20.41
C LYS A 16 2.92 -18.85 -20.25
N HIS A 17 3.84 -18.20 -19.55
CA HIS A 17 3.95 -16.74 -19.48
C HIS A 17 5.42 -16.32 -19.51
N GLY A 18 5.83 -15.66 -20.59
CA GLY A 18 7.23 -15.27 -20.79
C GLY A 18 8.18 -16.48 -20.71
N SER A 19 9.07 -16.47 -19.73
CA SER A 19 10.02 -17.55 -19.49
C SER A 19 9.51 -18.62 -18.50
N ILE A 20 8.31 -18.45 -17.94
CA ILE A 20 7.68 -19.44 -17.06
C ILE A 20 6.85 -20.39 -17.89
N GLU A 21 7.04 -21.69 -17.69
CA GLU A 21 6.25 -22.75 -18.30
C GLU A 21 6.14 -23.93 -17.33
N ASN A 22 4.90 -24.24 -16.90
CA ASN A 22 4.60 -25.39 -16.02
C ASN A 22 5.50 -25.48 -14.76
N LEU A 23 5.51 -24.44 -13.94
CA LEU A 23 6.38 -24.35 -12.76
C LEU A 23 5.67 -24.82 -11.50
N VAL A 24 6.38 -25.60 -10.68
CA VAL A 24 5.97 -25.94 -9.31
C VAL A 24 6.96 -25.32 -8.33
N TRP A 25 6.45 -24.57 -7.36
CA TRP A 25 7.23 -23.96 -6.30
C TRP A 25 6.71 -24.42 -4.93
N PRO A 26 7.34 -25.46 -4.35
CA PRO A 26 6.94 -26.02 -3.08
C PRO A 26 7.49 -25.24 -1.89
N ASP A 27 6.87 -25.47 -0.73
CA ASP A 27 7.36 -25.04 0.59
C ASP A 27 7.65 -23.55 0.73
N VAL A 28 6.86 -22.71 0.05
CA VAL A 28 7.04 -21.24 0.08
C VAL A 28 6.63 -20.68 1.44
N PRO A 29 7.56 -20.05 2.19
CA PRO A 29 7.25 -19.45 3.50
C PRO A 29 6.41 -18.17 3.34
N PRO A 30 5.83 -17.65 4.43
CA PRO A 30 5.09 -16.37 4.40
C PRO A 30 5.91 -15.17 3.94
N PHE A 31 7.24 -15.21 4.11
CA PHE A 31 8.19 -14.25 3.56
C PHE A 31 9.19 -14.97 2.68
N ALA A 32 9.17 -14.71 1.38
CA ALA A 32 10.03 -15.35 0.41
C ALA A 32 10.78 -14.34 -0.46
N ILE A 33 12.04 -14.61 -0.72
CA ILE A 33 12.92 -13.80 -1.56
C ILE A 33 13.36 -14.66 -2.74
N VAL A 34 13.05 -14.22 -3.94
CA VAL A 34 13.43 -14.90 -5.19
C VAL A 34 14.59 -14.16 -5.83
N THR A 35 15.71 -14.85 -6.00
CA THR A 35 16.89 -14.33 -6.69
C THR A 35 17.26 -15.20 -7.88
N GLY A 36 18.28 -14.82 -8.62
CA GLY A 36 18.76 -15.56 -9.79
C GLY A 36 19.21 -14.62 -10.91
N GLU A 37 19.76 -15.20 -11.97
CA GLU A 37 20.28 -14.48 -13.12
C GLU A 37 19.24 -13.56 -13.79
N ASN A 38 19.75 -12.55 -14.53
CA ASN A 38 18.91 -11.73 -15.38
C ASN A 38 18.23 -12.61 -16.45
N GLY A 39 16.92 -12.39 -16.64
CA GLY A 39 16.15 -13.19 -17.60
C GLY A 39 15.73 -14.57 -17.11
N ALA A 40 16.00 -14.95 -15.83
CA ALA A 40 15.51 -16.21 -15.24
C ALA A 40 13.98 -16.28 -15.17
N GLY A 41 13.28 -15.12 -15.19
CA GLY A 41 11.82 -15.07 -15.19
C GLY A 41 11.20 -14.64 -13.87
N LYS A 42 11.96 -13.99 -12.99
CA LYS A 42 11.48 -13.53 -11.68
C LYS A 42 10.25 -12.63 -11.78
N THR A 43 10.28 -11.65 -12.68
CA THR A 43 9.13 -10.78 -12.97
C THR A 43 7.94 -11.57 -13.50
N HIS A 44 8.15 -12.49 -14.45
CA HIS A 44 7.07 -13.33 -15.00
C HIS A 44 6.48 -14.26 -13.93
N LEU A 45 7.28 -14.70 -12.95
CA LEU A 45 6.78 -15.45 -11.79
C LEU A 45 5.80 -14.59 -10.98
N LEU A 46 6.21 -13.38 -10.60
CA LEU A 46 5.34 -12.47 -9.84
C LEU A 46 4.06 -12.11 -10.62
N GLU A 47 4.16 -11.84 -11.91
CA GLU A 47 3.00 -11.59 -12.78
C GLU A 47 2.04 -12.78 -12.81
N SER A 48 2.57 -13.99 -12.95
CA SER A 48 1.77 -15.22 -12.91
C SER A 48 1.05 -15.38 -11.56
N LEU A 49 1.76 -15.15 -10.45
CA LEU A 49 1.18 -15.21 -9.12
C LEU A 49 0.11 -14.13 -8.91
N ALA A 50 0.35 -12.91 -9.39
CA ALA A 50 -0.63 -11.82 -9.30
C ALA A 50 -1.95 -12.20 -9.98
N VAL A 51 -1.90 -12.78 -11.18
CA VAL A 51 -3.08 -13.32 -11.88
C VAL A 51 -3.74 -14.44 -11.06
N GLY A 52 -2.94 -15.34 -10.49
CA GLY A 52 -3.43 -16.44 -9.65
C GLY A 52 -4.17 -15.96 -8.40
N TYR A 53 -3.80 -14.79 -7.86
CA TYR A 53 -4.51 -14.14 -6.76
C TYR A 53 -5.68 -13.26 -7.21
N GLY A 54 -6.03 -13.28 -8.50
CA GLY A 54 -7.19 -12.60 -9.03
C GLY A 54 -6.96 -11.14 -9.40
N GLN A 55 -5.70 -10.72 -9.56
CA GLN A 55 -5.44 -9.41 -10.13
C GLN A 55 -6.01 -9.36 -11.56
N GLN A 56 -7.01 -8.52 -11.72
CA GLN A 56 -7.57 -8.25 -13.05
C GLN A 56 -6.58 -7.40 -13.85
N PRO A 57 -6.52 -7.59 -15.18
CA PRO A 57 -5.80 -6.65 -16.01
C PRO A 57 -6.37 -5.24 -15.79
N PRO A 58 -5.54 -4.19 -15.82
CA PRO A 58 -6.00 -2.85 -15.52
C PRO A 58 -7.13 -2.45 -16.46
N ASN A 59 -8.20 -1.98 -15.88
CA ASN A 59 -9.17 -1.17 -16.61
C ASN A 59 -8.44 0.12 -17.03
N PRO A 60 -8.41 0.50 -18.31
CA PRO A 60 -7.78 1.75 -18.73
C PRO A 60 -8.30 2.99 -18.01
N ASN A 61 -9.46 2.88 -17.35
CA ASN A 61 -10.07 3.94 -16.55
C ASN A 61 -9.85 3.74 -15.04
N SER A 62 -9.07 2.75 -14.60
CA SER A 62 -8.76 2.56 -13.18
C SER A 62 -7.40 3.17 -12.86
N ASN A 63 -7.37 4.03 -11.87
CA ASN A 63 -6.14 4.59 -11.30
C ASN A 63 -5.44 3.62 -10.35
N TYR A 64 -5.34 2.35 -10.75
CA TYR A 64 -4.69 1.31 -9.96
C TYR A 64 -3.20 1.61 -9.80
N VAL A 65 -2.76 1.74 -8.58
CA VAL A 65 -1.36 2.03 -8.21
C VAL A 65 -0.58 0.72 -8.06
N GLY A 66 -0.52 -0.04 -9.12
CA GLY A 66 0.30 -1.25 -9.18
C GLY A 66 0.89 -1.38 -10.57
N ARG A 67 1.86 -2.28 -10.71
CA ARG A 67 2.41 -2.62 -12.01
C ARG A 67 1.32 -3.23 -12.87
N GLN A 68 1.18 -2.72 -14.09
CA GLN A 68 0.27 -3.29 -15.06
C GLN A 68 0.81 -4.62 -15.57
N ILE A 69 -0.05 -5.63 -15.57
CA ILE A 69 0.29 -6.94 -16.12
C ILE A 69 0.04 -6.89 -17.63
N PRO A 70 1.04 -7.16 -18.47
CA PRO A 70 0.84 -7.21 -19.91
C PRO A 70 -0.17 -8.31 -20.29
N ARG A 71 -1.03 -8.06 -21.25
CA ARG A 71 -2.05 -9.01 -21.73
C ARG A 71 -1.59 -9.75 -22.99
N PRO A 72 -2.11 -10.95 -23.19
CA PRO A 72 -2.81 -11.87 -22.28
C PRO A 72 -1.84 -12.77 -21.51
N ILE A 73 -2.08 -12.99 -20.21
CA ILE A 73 -1.37 -14.01 -19.44
C ILE A 73 -2.19 -15.31 -19.52
N ASN A 74 -1.63 -16.33 -20.11
CA ASN A 74 -2.31 -17.58 -20.37
C ASN A 74 -1.81 -18.69 -19.40
N VAL A 75 -1.93 -18.43 -18.10
CA VAL A 75 -1.55 -19.38 -17.05
C VAL A 75 -2.72 -19.65 -16.11
N LYS A 76 -2.73 -20.87 -15.56
CA LYS A 76 -3.55 -21.24 -14.41
C LYS A 76 -2.64 -21.38 -13.21
N VAL A 77 -3.02 -20.80 -12.09
CA VAL A 77 -2.29 -20.91 -10.84
C VAL A 77 -3.15 -21.59 -9.80
N GLU A 78 -2.61 -22.65 -9.22
CA GLU A 78 -3.17 -23.35 -8.07
C GLU A 78 -2.30 -23.05 -6.85
N ILE A 79 -2.94 -22.77 -5.72
CA ILE A 79 -2.26 -22.61 -4.44
C ILE A 79 -2.76 -23.72 -3.53
N GLU A 80 -1.85 -24.61 -3.10
CA GLU A 80 -2.18 -25.80 -2.32
C GLU A 80 -3.28 -26.67 -2.98
N GLY A 81 -3.28 -26.74 -4.31
CA GLY A 81 -4.27 -27.52 -5.07
C GLY A 81 -5.63 -26.82 -5.26
N VAL A 82 -5.79 -25.57 -4.81
CA VAL A 82 -7.00 -24.78 -5.03
C VAL A 82 -6.82 -23.90 -6.27
N PRO A 83 -7.63 -24.09 -7.32
CA PRO A 83 -7.60 -23.22 -8.50
C PRO A 83 -8.12 -21.83 -8.13
N HIS A 84 -7.47 -20.81 -8.70
CA HIS A 84 -7.89 -19.40 -8.57
C HIS A 84 -8.20 -18.98 -7.12
N PRO A 85 -7.24 -19.03 -6.20
CA PRO A 85 -7.48 -18.60 -4.83
C PRO A 85 -7.87 -17.13 -4.85
N GLN A 86 -9.09 -16.85 -4.41
CA GLN A 86 -9.56 -15.49 -4.31
C GLN A 86 -8.83 -14.77 -3.19
N GLY A 87 -8.23 -13.64 -3.50
CA GLY A 87 -7.56 -12.83 -2.51
C GLY A 87 -7.12 -11.51 -3.10
N GLN A 88 -7.10 -10.48 -2.29
CA GLN A 88 -6.56 -9.21 -2.69
C GLN A 88 -5.05 -9.33 -2.78
N VAL A 89 -4.50 -8.88 -3.90
CA VAL A 89 -3.07 -8.88 -4.20
C VAL A 89 -2.58 -7.46 -4.38
N PHE A 90 -1.41 -7.18 -3.82
CA PHE A 90 -0.64 -5.99 -4.15
C PHE A 90 0.57 -6.41 -4.97
N TYR A 91 0.66 -5.96 -6.22
CA TYR A 91 1.80 -6.19 -7.09
C TYR A 91 2.41 -4.88 -7.53
N ALA A 92 3.70 -4.71 -7.31
CA ALA A 92 4.41 -3.48 -7.66
C ALA A 92 5.86 -3.74 -8.08
N GLY A 93 6.36 -2.93 -9.01
CA GLY A 93 7.76 -2.84 -9.38
C GLY A 93 8.52 -1.83 -8.53
N THR A 94 9.65 -1.33 -9.02
CA THR A 94 10.47 -0.31 -8.33
C THR A 94 9.72 1.02 -8.13
N GLU A 95 8.70 1.28 -8.94
CA GLU A 95 7.84 2.46 -8.88
C GLU A 95 6.85 2.48 -7.71
N TRP A 96 6.82 1.44 -6.87
CA TRP A 96 5.93 1.37 -5.71
C TRP A 96 6.25 2.42 -4.63
N ILE A 97 7.48 2.91 -4.63
CA ILE A 97 7.91 3.99 -3.76
C ILE A 97 7.43 5.29 -4.39
N PRO A 98 6.50 6.02 -3.78
CA PRO A 98 6.09 7.30 -4.33
C PRO A 98 7.27 8.25 -4.35
N GLN A 99 7.40 9.02 -5.43
CA GLN A 99 8.35 10.11 -5.48
C GLN A 99 7.98 11.23 -4.50
N SER A 100 6.69 11.34 -4.19
CA SER A 100 6.13 12.24 -3.19
C SER A 100 4.87 11.64 -2.59
N TRP A 101 4.63 11.87 -1.28
CA TRP A 101 3.33 11.65 -0.65
C TRP A 101 2.42 12.86 -0.78
N GLY A 102 2.79 13.77 -1.65
CA GLY A 102 2.03 14.89 -2.12
C GLY A 102 2.09 16.12 -1.21
N SER A 103 1.62 17.18 -1.77
CA SER A 103 1.13 18.36 -1.07
C SER A 103 -0.35 18.48 -1.36
N SER A 104 -1.10 19.12 -0.49
CA SER A 104 -2.51 19.38 -0.70
C SER A 104 -2.86 20.78 -0.24
N SER A 105 -3.93 21.34 -0.82
CA SER A 105 -4.44 22.67 -0.51
C SER A 105 -5.88 22.61 0.00
N LEU A 106 -6.28 23.66 0.72
CA LEU A 106 -7.68 23.81 1.12
C LEU A 106 -8.61 23.92 -0.08
N GLU A 107 -8.13 24.53 -1.17
CA GLU A 107 -8.87 24.64 -2.42
C GLU A 107 -9.15 23.27 -3.04
N GLU A 108 -8.15 22.39 -3.05
CA GLU A 108 -8.30 21.02 -3.55
C GLU A 108 -9.36 20.25 -2.74
N ILE A 109 -9.31 20.33 -1.41
CA ILE A 109 -10.28 19.67 -0.53
C ILE A 109 -11.67 20.22 -0.74
N SER A 110 -11.82 21.56 -0.82
CA SER A 110 -13.09 22.21 -1.04
C SER A 110 -13.68 21.84 -2.40
N THR A 111 -12.88 21.91 -3.46
CA THR A 111 -13.28 21.52 -4.82
C THR A 111 -13.76 20.07 -4.85
N ARG A 112 -13.07 19.18 -4.15
CA ARG A 112 -13.46 17.79 -4.08
C ARG A 112 -14.76 17.56 -3.31
N ALA A 113 -14.94 18.24 -2.18
CA ALA A 113 -16.18 18.17 -1.42
C ALA A 113 -17.38 18.68 -2.24
N TYR A 114 -17.23 19.81 -2.94
CA TYR A 114 -18.25 20.32 -3.83
C TYR A 114 -18.56 19.39 -5.01
N ALA A 115 -17.54 18.78 -5.62
CA ALA A 115 -17.73 17.81 -6.69
C ALA A 115 -18.55 16.60 -6.22
N LEU A 116 -18.26 16.06 -5.04
CA LEU A 116 -19.04 14.96 -4.47
C LEU A 116 -20.48 15.35 -4.16
N TYR A 117 -20.71 16.58 -3.66
CA TYR A 117 -22.04 17.10 -3.43
C TYR A 117 -22.81 17.25 -4.73
N ASP A 118 -22.16 17.77 -5.76
CA ASP A 118 -22.76 18.02 -7.09
C ASP A 118 -23.04 16.70 -7.83
N ASP A 119 -22.11 15.74 -7.77
CA ASP A 119 -22.30 14.41 -8.35
C ASP A 119 -23.44 13.65 -7.65
N GLY A 120 -23.55 13.80 -6.33
CA GLY A 120 -24.70 13.33 -5.58
C GLY A 120 -26.00 13.94 -6.07
N ASN A 121 -26.04 15.25 -6.31
CA ASN A 121 -27.21 15.94 -6.85
C ASN A 121 -27.54 15.55 -8.30
N LYS A 122 -26.53 15.37 -9.16
CA LYS A 122 -26.70 14.90 -10.55
C LYS A 122 -27.17 13.46 -10.62
N ALA A 123 -26.75 12.62 -9.68
CA ALA A 123 -27.16 11.23 -9.61
C ALA A 123 -28.67 11.07 -9.29
N CYS A 124 -29.32 12.13 -8.73
CA CYS A 124 -30.77 12.15 -8.52
C CYS A 124 -31.58 12.17 -9.81
N ASP A 125 -30.99 12.74 -10.86
CA ASP A 125 -31.67 12.89 -12.15
C ASP A 125 -31.45 11.70 -13.09
N LYS A 126 -30.63 10.70 -12.64
CA LYS A 126 -30.30 9.47 -13.39
C LYS A 126 -31.02 8.24 -12.80
N GLU A 127 -31.24 7.24 -13.64
CA GLU A 127 -31.84 5.99 -13.18
C GLU A 127 -30.97 5.31 -12.10
N PRO A 128 -31.58 4.54 -11.16
CA PRO A 128 -30.89 3.93 -10.03
C PRO A 128 -29.71 3.01 -10.37
N ARG A 129 -29.56 2.60 -11.62
CA ARG A 129 -28.50 1.70 -12.09
C ARG A 129 -27.12 2.37 -12.18
N ASP A 130 -27.10 3.71 -12.28
CA ASP A 130 -25.86 4.48 -12.47
C ASP A 130 -25.25 4.98 -11.15
N LEU A 131 -25.85 4.60 -10.02
CA LEU A 131 -25.50 5.09 -8.68
C LEU A 131 -24.39 4.27 -7.99
N LEU A 132 -23.41 3.76 -8.74
CA LEU A 132 -22.33 2.88 -8.23
C LEU A 132 -21.26 3.57 -7.38
N TYR A 133 -21.43 4.85 -7.00
CA TYR A 133 -20.32 5.64 -6.48
C TYR A 133 -20.35 6.05 -5.01
N ALA A 134 -21.32 5.61 -4.22
CA ALA A 134 -21.24 5.86 -2.79
C ALA A 134 -21.88 4.71 -2.01
N ASP A 135 -21.08 4.00 -1.20
CA ASP A 135 -21.55 2.93 -0.31
C ASP A 135 -22.71 3.38 0.61
N TRP A 136 -22.77 4.66 0.93
CA TRP A 136 -23.86 5.24 1.71
C TRP A 136 -25.18 5.39 0.92
N TYR A 137 -25.13 5.43 -0.42
CA TYR A 137 -26.32 5.34 -1.27
C TYR A 137 -26.91 3.93 -1.31
N VAL A 138 -26.08 2.89 -1.17
CA VAL A 138 -26.49 1.50 -1.34
C VAL A 138 -27.30 1.01 -0.14
N ASN A 139 -27.02 1.48 1.05
CA ASN A 139 -27.69 1.02 2.28
C ASN A 139 -29.11 1.57 2.46
N GLU A 140 -29.48 2.63 1.77
CA GLU A 140 -30.79 3.27 1.90
C GLU A 140 -31.77 3.01 0.73
N ARG A 141 -31.41 2.14 -0.20
CA ARG A 141 -32.26 1.75 -1.35
C ARG A 141 -33.55 1.03 -1.00
N ARG A 142 -33.87 0.85 0.27
CA ARG A 142 -35.07 0.09 0.68
C ARG A 142 -36.39 0.81 0.47
N ASP A 143 -36.39 2.13 0.27
CA ASP A 143 -37.61 2.91 0.41
C ASP A 143 -38.15 3.61 -0.87
N GLY A 144 -37.62 3.33 -2.03
CA GLY A 144 -38.19 3.78 -3.31
C GLY A 144 -37.87 5.23 -3.76
N PRO A 145 -38.28 5.64 -4.97
CA PRO A 145 -37.79 6.84 -5.65
C PRO A 145 -38.16 8.22 -5.01
N ALA A 146 -39.21 8.29 -4.25
CA ALA A 146 -39.67 9.58 -3.63
C ALA A 146 -38.81 9.89 -2.39
N VAL A 147 -38.49 8.89 -1.59
CA VAL A 147 -37.67 9.03 -0.39
C VAL A 147 -36.22 9.29 -0.78
N ILE A 148 -35.75 8.72 -1.90
CA ILE A 148 -34.44 8.98 -2.46
C ILE A 148 -34.24 10.47 -2.78
N ARG A 149 -35.22 11.17 -3.35
CA ARG A 149 -35.09 12.60 -3.70
C ARG A 149 -34.96 13.51 -2.48
N GLU A 150 -35.58 13.18 -1.39
CA GLU A 150 -35.49 13.95 -0.13
C GLU A 150 -34.17 13.66 0.58
N TYR A 151 -33.62 12.46 0.42
CA TYR A 151 -32.34 12.01 0.99
C TYR A 151 -31.12 12.47 0.21
N ILE A 152 -31.24 12.67 -1.09
CA ILE A 152 -30.11 12.95 -1.99
C ILE A 152 -29.79 14.46 -2.10
N ARG A 153 -30.67 15.34 -1.68
CA ARG A 153 -30.35 16.76 -1.47
C ARG A 153 -30.32 17.11 0.02
N PRO A 154 -29.39 16.49 0.79
CA PRO A 154 -29.19 16.93 2.16
C PRO A 154 -28.83 18.40 2.11
N ASP A 155 -29.29 19.16 3.09
CA ASP A 155 -28.68 20.46 3.29
C ASP A 155 -27.13 20.23 3.46
N TRP A 156 -26.37 21.27 3.19
CA TRP A 156 -24.89 21.13 3.21
C TRP A 156 -24.39 20.59 4.55
N ASP A 157 -25.00 20.96 5.66
CA ASP A 157 -24.59 20.52 6.99
C ASP A 157 -24.71 19.01 7.19
N LYS A 158 -25.80 18.43 6.68
CA LYS A 158 -26.00 16.97 6.73
C LYS A 158 -25.03 16.23 5.81
N PHE A 159 -24.73 16.79 4.64
CA PHE A 159 -23.74 16.23 3.73
C PHE A 159 -22.35 16.29 4.35
N GLU A 160 -21.93 17.46 4.84
CA GLU A 160 -20.63 17.68 5.46
C GLU A 160 -20.43 16.76 6.68
N ALA A 161 -21.46 16.53 7.49
CA ALA A 161 -21.41 15.63 8.66
C ALA A 161 -21.07 14.17 8.30
N ARG A 162 -21.24 13.75 7.05
CA ARG A 162 -20.97 12.40 6.54
C ARG A 162 -19.62 12.29 5.85
N LEU A 163 -18.95 13.41 5.59
CA LEU A 163 -17.64 13.40 4.94
C LEU A 163 -16.59 12.81 5.89
N THR A 164 -15.78 11.93 5.33
CA THR A 164 -14.56 11.41 5.98
C THR A 164 -13.35 11.74 5.11
N PRO A 165 -12.14 11.78 5.67
CA PRO A 165 -10.93 12.03 4.88
C PRO A 165 -10.78 11.06 3.70
N LEU A 166 -11.25 9.83 3.85
CA LEU A 166 -11.14 8.78 2.83
C LEU A 166 -12.17 8.91 1.72
N ASN A 167 -13.42 9.28 2.02
CA ASN A 167 -14.41 9.44 0.96
C ASN A 167 -14.23 10.74 0.17
N LEU A 168 -13.45 11.68 0.68
CA LEU A 168 -12.98 12.84 -0.07
C LEU A 168 -11.88 12.46 -1.07
N THR A 169 -11.12 11.40 -0.84
CA THR A 169 -10.14 10.93 -1.82
C THR A 169 -10.88 10.25 -2.98
N SER A 170 -10.64 10.71 -4.20
CA SER A 170 -11.23 10.10 -5.41
C SER A 170 -10.79 8.66 -5.64
N GLU A 171 -9.73 8.26 -4.97
CA GLU A 171 -9.04 7.01 -5.18
C GLU A 171 -8.45 6.52 -3.86
N PRO A 172 -8.92 5.39 -3.32
CA PRO A 172 -8.33 4.79 -2.13
C PRO A 172 -6.85 4.43 -2.32
N ASN A 173 -6.38 4.43 -3.55
CA ASN A 173 -4.99 4.18 -3.93
C ASN A 173 -4.18 5.46 -4.16
N ASN A 174 -4.77 6.64 -3.96
CA ASN A 174 -4.02 7.88 -4.10
C ASN A 174 -3.01 7.97 -2.96
N LYS A 175 -1.74 7.95 -3.32
CA LYS A 175 -0.58 7.99 -2.42
C LYS A 175 -0.44 9.33 -1.69
N ASN A 176 -1.41 10.21 -1.80
CA ASN A 176 -1.36 11.53 -1.20
C ASN A 176 -1.77 11.49 0.29
N LEU A 177 -0.84 11.12 1.15
CA LEU A 177 -1.03 11.18 2.60
C LEU A 177 -1.28 12.61 3.08
N ALA A 178 -0.67 13.60 2.44
CA ALA A 178 -0.87 15.00 2.78
C ALA A 178 -2.33 15.41 2.59
N PHE A 179 -2.98 14.92 1.52
CA PHE A 179 -4.42 15.15 1.31
C PHE A 179 -5.26 14.57 2.45
N ILE A 180 -5.03 13.30 2.82
CA ILE A 180 -5.79 12.63 3.88
C ILE A 180 -5.64 13.36 5.21
N PHE A 181 -4.42 13.78 5.55
CA PHE A 181 -4.14 14.46 6.80
C PHE A 181 -4.77 15.87 6.82
N LEU A 182 -4.62 16.62 5.74
CA LEU A 182 -5.23 17.94 5.63
C LEU A 182 -6.77 17.85 5.61
N ALA A 183 -7.34 16.88 4.90
CA ALA A 183 -8.78 16.64 4.86
C ALA A 183 -9.35 16.40 6.27
N TYR A 184 -8.68 15.56 7.08
CA TYR A 184 -9.09 15.36 8.48
C TYR A 184 -9.07 16.67 9.27
N ALA A 185 -8.00 17.46 9.16
CA ALA A 185 -7.89 18.72 9.89
C ALA A 185 -8.97 19.72 9.48
N VAL A 186 -9.29 19.79 8.18
CA VAL A 186 -10.34 20.64 7.63
C VAL A 186 -11.72 20.19 8.11
N LEU A 187 -12.03 18.90 8.00
CA LEU A 187 -13.30 18.34 8.44
C LEU A 187 -13.51 18.49 9.96
N LYS A 188 -12.43 18.35 10.74
CA LYS A 188 -12.48 18.61 12.18
C LYS A 188 -12.80 20.07 12.47
N ALA A 189 -12.20 21.02 11.77
CA ALA A 189 -12.52 22.42 11.92
C ALA A 189 -13.96 22.74 11.50
N ALA A 190 -14.44 22.17 10.38
CA ALA A 190 -15.81 22.29 9.91
C ALA A 190 -16.83 21.72 10.90
N ALA A 191 -16.55 20.54 11.46
CA ALA A 191 -17.39 19.91 12.49
C ALA A 191 -17.55 20.80 13.74
N VAL A 192 -16.45 21.44 14.18
CA VAL A 192 -16.49 22.40 15.29
C VAL A 192 -17.32 23.63 14.95
N GLU A 193 -17.19 24.17 13.74
CA GLU A 193 -17.94 25.33 13.29
C GLU A 193 -19.42 24.99 13.14
N ARG A 194 -19.75 23.85 12.56
CA ARG A 194 -21.12 23.36 12.45
C ARG A 194 -21.76 23.18 13.83
N SER A 195 -21.06 22.55 14.77
CA SER A 195 -21.59 22.34 16.12
C SER A 195 -21.91 23.66 16.84
N ASN A 196 -21.08 24.68 16.65
CA ASN A 196 -21.33 26.01 17.21
C ASN A 196 -22.58 26.70 16.59
N ARG A 197 -22.91 26.40 15.33
CA ARG A 197 -24.03 26.97 14.60
C ARG A 197 -25.31 26.19 14.84
N THR A 198 -25.27 24.88 14.90
CA THR A 198 -26.46 24.00 14.98
C THR A 198 -26.83 23.58 16.40
N GLY A 199 -25.90 23.73 17.36
CA GLY A 199 -26.05 23.20 18.71
C GLY A 199 -25.78 21.69 18.83
N GLU A 200 -25.25 21.05 17.79
CA GLU A 200 -24.82 19.65 17.80
C GLU A 200 -23.70 19.43 18.84
N ASP A 201 -23.69 18.26 19.47
CA ASP A 201 -22.59 17.90 20.40
C ASP A 201 -21.24 17.87 19.64
N ARG A 202 -20.37 18.79 20.03
CA ARG A 202 -19.05 18.97 19.43
C ARG A 202 -18.18 17.72 19.52
N GLU A 203 -18.22 17.03 20.65
CA GLU A 203 -17.40 15.84 20.85
C GLU A 203 -17.92 14.68 19.99
N ALA A 204 -19.24 14.55 19.84
CA ALA A 204 -19.85 13.58 18.95
C ALA A 204 -19.50 13.85 17.50
N ALA A 205 -19.58 15.11 17.05
CA ALA A 205 -19.22 15.50 15.69
C ALA A 205 -17.77 15.18 15.34
N ILE A 206 -16.85 15.39 16.30
CA ILE A 206 -15.42 15.04 16.11
C ILE A 206 -15.21 13.52 16.16
N ARG A 207 -15.86 12.80 17.06
CA ARG A 207 -15.74 11.32 17.14
C ARG A 207 -16.17 10.63 15.85
N ASN A 208 -17.13 11.17 15.13
CA ASN A 208 -17.59 10.62 13.86
C ASN A 208 -16.52 10.65 12.75
N LEU A 209 -15.50 11.49 12.89
CA LEU A 209 -14.36 11.51 11.95
C LEU A 209 -13.33 10.38 12.20
N GLY A 210 -13.45 9.67 13.32
CA GLY A 210 -12.47 8.68 13.77
C GLY A 210 -11.19 9.30 14.33
N ASP A 211 -10.20 8.45 14.55
CA ASP A 211 -8.89 8.89 15.06
C ASP A 211 -8.13 9.74 14.06
N PRO A 212 -7.31 10.69 14.51
CA PRO A 212 -6.45 11.46 13.62
C PRO A 212 -5.52 10.54 12.82
N PRO A 213 -5.51 10.64 11.48
CA PRO A 213 -4.79 9.70 10.62
C PRO A 213 -3.27 9.70 10.87
N TRP A 214 -2.67 10.83 11.29
CA TRP A 214 -1.25 10.88 11.67
C TRP A 214 -0.95 10.11 12.96
N GLU A 215 -1.88 9.99 13.90
CA GLU A 215 -1.69 9.19 15.11
C GLU A 215 -1.65 7.70 14.77
N THR A 216 -2.56 7.24 13.91
CA THR A 216 -2.55 5.87 13.38
C THR A 216 -1.27 5.60 12.61
N PHE A 217 -0.86 6.51 11.74
CA PHE A 217 0.39 6.39 10.99
C PHE A 217 1.62 6.30 11.92
N ASN A 218 1.70 7.18 12.92
CA ASN A 218 2.80 7.20 13.89
C ASN A 218 2.83 5.95 14.77
N ARG A 219 1.66 5.40 15.11
CA ARG A 219 1.57 4.10 15.80
C ARG A 219 2.19 2.99 14.94
N LEU A 220 1.87 2.95 13.66
CA LEU A 220 2.46 1.98 12.71
C LEU A 220 3.98 2.18 12.56
N CYS A 221 4.47 3.41 12.52
CA CYS A 221 5.91 3.70 12.54
C CYS A 221 6.60 3.11 13.79
N LYS A 222 6.02 3.31 14.96
CA LYS A 222 6.54 2.73 16.21
C LYS A 222 6.52 1.20 16.21
N GLU A 223 5.47 0.60 15.71
CA GLU A 223 5.36 -0.87 15.55
C GLU A 223 6.44 -1.42 14.60
N ALA A 224 6.82 -0.66 13.59
CA ALA A 224 7.89 -0.97 12.66
C ALA A 224 9.31 -0.65 13.19
N ASP A 225 9.43 -0.14 14.43
CA ASP A 225 10.68 0.36 15.02
C ASP A 225 11.35 1.47 14.18
N LEU A 226 10.54 2.26 13.48
CA LEU A 226 11.02 3.43 12.76
C LEU A 226 11.20 4.61 13.73
N LYS A 227 12.27 5.35 13.52
CA LYS A 227 12.61 6.53 14.33
C LYS A 227 12.08 7.82 13.70
N PHE A 228 10.92 7.72 13.09
CA PHE A 228 10.25 8.83 12.41
C PHE A 228 8.83 8.98 12.91
N GLU A 229 8.36 10.20 12.94
CA GLU A 229 6.95 10.54 13.10
C GLU A 229 6.54 11.58 12.08
N VAL A 230 5.32 11.49 11.58
CA VAL A 230 4.72 12.51 10.74
C VAL A 230 4.03 13.55 11.64
N LEU A 231 4.15 14.81 11.25
CA LEU A 231 3.55 15.91 12.01
C LEU A 231 2.12 16.18 11.53
N PRO A 232 1.22 16.54 12.46
CA PRO A 232 -0.12 16.96 12.08
C PRO A 232 -0.07 18.22 11.22
N PRO A 233 -1.01 18.42 10.27
CA PRO A 233 -1.12 19.65 9.55
C PRO A 233 -1.48 20.80 10.50
N VAL A 234 -0.72 21.87 10.41
CA VAL A 234 -1.04 23.11 11.13
C VAL A 234 -2.00 23.89 10.25
N VAL A 235 -3.28 23.78 10.53
CA VAL A 235 -4.30 24.64 9.91
C VAL A 235 -4.23 25.99 10.61
N GLU A 236 -3.36 26.88 10.13
CA GLU A 236 -3.37 28.24 10.61
C GLU A 236 -4.65 28.93 10.18
N ARG A 237 -5.45 29.41 11.14
CA ARG A 237 -6.65 30.25 10.91
C ARG A 237 -6.27 31.65 10.45
N ARG A 238 -5.32 31.81 9.57
CA ARG A 238 -4.98 33.13 8.98
C ARG A 238 -5.69 33.28 7.64
N SER A 239 -6.99 33.47 7.70
CA SER A 239 -7.67 34.21 6.65
C SER A 239 -7.49 35.71 6.89
N ILE A 240 -6.29 36.21 6.70
CA ILE A 240 -6.10 37.65 6.52
C ILE A 240 -6.38 37.92 5.04
N LEU A 241 -7.46 38.63 4.74
CA LEU A 241 -7.88 39.07 3.41
C LEU A 241 -8.43 37.98 2.47
N GLY A 242 -9.10 36.96 2.97
CA GLY A 242 -9.88 36.03 2.11
C GLY A 242 -9.03 35.14 1.19
N ARG A 243 -7.73 35.04 1.39
CA ARG A 243 -6.89 34.09 0.67
C ARG A 243 -6.71 32.83 1.51
N PRO A 244 -6.98 31.65 0.94
CA PRO A 244 -6.78 30.39 1.63
C PRO A 244 -5.30 30.21 1.97
N VAL A 245 -5.06 29.62 3.13
CA VAL A 245 -3.72 29.26 3.60
C VAL A 245 -3.06 28.35 2.57
N ALA A 246 -1.78 28.57 2.37
CA ALA A 246 -0.91 27.73 1.55
C ALA A 246 -1.09 26.24 1.86
N GLY A 247 -0.87 25.39 0.86
CA GLY A 247 -1.03 23.96 0.98
C GLY A 247 -0.17 23.34 2.06
N TYR A 248 -0.55 22.15 2.50
CA TYR A 248 0.19 21.32 3.43
C TYR A 248 1.07 20.34 2.67
N SER A 249 2.34 20.29 3.05
CA SER A 249 3.26 19.22 2.67
C SER A 249 3.57 18.36 3.87
N LEU A 250 3.75 17.06 3.65
CA LEU A 250 4.03 16.12 4.73
C LEU A 250 5.37 16.47 5.38
N MET A 251 5.34 16.69 6.69
CA MET A 251 6.54 16.96 7.50
C MET A 251 6.85 15.74 8.35
N ILE A 252 8.12 15.37 8.38
CA ILE A 252 8.64 14.20 9.07
C ILE A 252 9.64 14.68 10.14
N ARG A 253 9.47 14.17 11.36
CA ARG A 253 10.43 14.39 12.45
C ARG A 253 11.24 13.13 12.69
N ASP A 254 12.57 13.26 12.66
CA ASP A 254 13.47 12.23 13.22
C ASP A 254 13.36 12.28 14.76
N THR A 255 12.88 11.22 15.37
CA THR A 255 12.65 11.16 16.83
C THR A 255 13.93 11.02 17.63
N VAL A 256 15.07 10.69 16.99
CA VAL A 256 16.37 10.59 17.65
C VAL A 256 17.11 11.93 17.61
N ARG A 257 17.11 12.58 16.45
CA ARG A 257 17.82 13.84 16.24
C ARG A 257 16.96 15.07 16.54
N GLY A 258 15.64 14.90 16.58
CA GLY A 258 14.70 16.01 16.74
C GLY A 258 14.55 16.92 15.52
N THR A 259 15.23 16.62 14.43
CA THR A 259 15.18 17.41 13.19
C THR A 259 13.85 17.16 12.47
N VAL A 260 13.30 18.24 11.92
CA VAL A 260 12.09 18.18 11.09
C VAL A 260 12.49 18.48 9.66
N VAL A 261 12.12 17.62 8.75
CA VAL A 261 12.39 17.75 7.32
C VAL A 261 11.10 17.63 6.54
N SER A 262 11.04 18.23 5.38
CA SER A 262 9.97 17.95 4.43
C SER A 262 10.19 16.56 3.83
N GLU A 263 9.11 15.98 3.33
CA GLU A 263 9.17 14.68 2.66
C GLU A 263 10.19 14.65 1.51
N SER A 264 10.30 15.74 0.75
CA SER A 264 11.24 15.84 -0.38
C SER A 264 12.71 15.79 0.05
N GLU A 265 13.01 16.13 1.31
CA GLU A 265 14.36 16.11 1.89
C GLU A 265 14.69 14.77 2.54
N ALA A 266 13.69 13.88 2.71
CA ALA A 266 13.91 12.54 3.24
C ALA A 266 14.83 11.74 2.29
N SER A 267 15.75 10.99 2.85
CA SER A 267 16.63 10.08 2.10
C SER A 267 15.82 9.00 1.35
N ALA A 268 16.39 8.45 0.29
CA ALA A 268 15.75 7.36 -0.45
C ALA A 268 15.35 6.18 0.45
N GLY A 269 16.22 5.82 1.40
CA GLY A 269 15.93 4.74 2.35
C GLY A 269 14.80 5.05 3.32
N GLU A 270 14.75 6.26 3.86
CA GLU A 270 13.65 6.72 4.70
C GLU A 270 12.32 6.68 3.95
N ARG A 271 12.31 7.12 2.70
CA ARG A 271 11.11 7.05 1.85
C ARG A 271 10.64 5.61 1.63
N VAL A 272 11.56 4.67 1.40
CA VAL A 272 11.21 3.25 1.27
C VAL A 272 10.53 2.73 2.54
N MET A 273 11.12 2.99 3.71
CA MET A 273 10.57 2.54 5.00
C MET A 273 9.19 3.13 5.27
N LEU A 274 9.06 4.43 5.06
CA LEU A 274 7.78 5.13 5.23
C LEU A 274 6.73 4.65 4.20
N SER A 275 7.15 4.26 2.98
CA SER A 275 6.24 3.71 1.97
C SER A 275 5.59 2.39 2.41
N VAL A 276 6.33 1.51 3.09
CA VAL A 276 5.76 0.29 3.65
C VAL A 276 4.69 0.61 4.69
N VAL A 277 4.97 1.57 5.56
CA VAL A 277 4.01 2.00 6.59
C VAL A 277 2.81 2.72 5.96
N ALA A 278 3.06 3.60 4.99
CA ALA A 278 2.01 4.31 4.27
C ALA A 278 1.05 3.34 3.56
N TRP A 279 1.61 2.34 2.92
CA TRP A 279 0.83 1.32 2.27
C TRP A 279 -0.03 0.53 3.27
N ARG A 280 0.53 0.13 4.40
CA ARG A 280 -0.20 -0.53 5.49
C ARG A 280 -1.32 0.36 6.04
N PHE A 281 -1.03 1.64 6.27
CA PHE A 281 -2.00 2.63 6.73
C PHE A 281 -3.16 2.77 5.74
N LEU A 282 -2.87 2.92 4.44
CA LEU A 282 -3.90 3.06 3.41
C LEU A 282 -4.76 1.80 3.27
N ALA A 283 -4.15 0.62 3.35
CA ALA A 283 -4.88 -0.65 3.32
C ALA A 283 -5.83 -0.78 4.52
N GLU A 284 -5.37 -0.45 5.73
CA GLU A 284 -6.19 -0.48 6.94
C GLU A 284 -7.34 0.53 6.87
N ALA A 285 -7.04 1.76 6.45
CA ALA A 285 -8.01 2.83 6.31
C ALA A 285 -9.08 2.53 5.25
N ALA A 286 -8.71 1.87 4.15
CA ALA A 286 -9.64 1.45 3.10
C ALA A 286 -10.37 0.12 3.41
N GLY A 287 -10.10 -0.51 4.56
CA GLY A 287 -10.64 -1.83 4.88
C GLY A 287 -10.16 -2.95 3.95
N ILE A 288 -9.03 -2.74 3.27
CA ILE A 288 -8.48 -3.69 2.31
C ILE A 288 -7.54 -4.66 3.02
N HIS A 289 -7.85 -5.96 2.95
CA HIS A 289 -7.01 -7.01 3.50
C HIS A 289 -6.30 -7.76 2.38
N TYR A 290 -5.10 -7.32 2.05
CA TYR A 290 -4.26 -8.03 1.08
C TYR A 290 -3.80 -9.36 1.66
N LYS A 291 -3.95 -10.42 0.88
CA LYS A 291 -3.45 -11.77 1.22
C LYS A 291 -2.01 -11.96 0.79
N VAL A 292 -1.61 -11.28 -0.28
CA VAL A 292 -0.25 -11.36 -0.79
C VAL A 292 0.25 -10.01 -1.28
N MET A 293 1.52 -9.76 -1.03
CA MET A 293 2.28 -8.63 -1.53
C MET A 293 3.42 -9.16 -2.40
N LEU A 294 3.42 -8.79 -3.66
CA LEU A 294 4.41 -9.17 -4.67
C LEU A 294 5.22 -7.94 -5.04
N LEU A 295 6.52 -7.96 -4.79
CA LEU A 295 7.42 -6.83 -5.00
C LEU A 295 8.55 -7.20 -5.94
N ASP A 296 8.62 -6.53 -7.09
CA ASP A 296 9.66 -6.74 -8.09
C ASP A 296 10.81 -5.75 -7.88
N GLU A 297 11.94 -6.26 -7.39
CA GLU A 297 13.17 -5.50 -7.10
C GLU A 297 12.96 -4.27 -6.20
N PRO A 298 12.26 -4.39 -5.07
CA PRO A 298 11.93 -3.24 -4.22
C PRO A 298 13.16 -2.59 -3.57
N ASP A 299 14.27 -3.30 -3.54
CA ASP A 299 15.54 -2.93 -2.92
C ASP A 299 16.58 -2.36 -3.91
N ALA A 300 16.24 -2.20 -5.20
CA ALA A 300 17.15 -1.76 -6.25
C ALA A 300 17.85 -0.42 -5.96
N HIS A 301 17.22 0.45 -5.17
CA HIS A 301 17.75 1.77 -4.81
C HIS A 301 18.13 1.91 -3.33
N LEU A 302 18.16 0.78 -2.60
CA LEU A 302 18.53 0.79 -1.19
C LEU A 302 20.03 0.66 -0.99
N HIS A 303 20.57 1.53 -0.14
CA HIS A 303 21.93 1.32 0.35
C HIS A 303 21.98 0.04 1.22
N PRO A 304 23.03 -0.78 1.11
CA PRO A 304 23.14 -2.07 1.85
C PRO A 304 22.87 -1.95 3.37
N SER A 305 23.27 -0.84 4.00
CA SER A 305 23.03 -0.60 5.43
C SER A 305 21.55 -0.52 5.81
N LEU A 306 20.65 -0.21 4.86
CA LEU A 306 19.22 -0.09 5.08
C LEU A 306 18.46 -1.37 4.76
N VAL A 307 19.07 -2.30 4.02
CA VAL A 307 18.40 -3.53 3.59
C VAL A 307 17.92 -4.36 4.78
N LYS A 308 18.73 -4.48 5.83
CA LYS A 308 18.35 -5.23 7.04
C LYS A 308 17.08 -4.67 7.69
N GLN A 309 17.01 -3.34 7.81
CA GLN A 309 15.85 -2.67 8.37
C GLN A 309 14.63 -2.83 7.45
N PHE A 310 14.82 -2.70 6.14
CA PHE A 310 13.77 -2.89 5.14
C PHE A 310 13.14 -4.29 5.22
N LEU A 311 13.94 -5.34 5.22
CA LEU A 311 13.45 -6.71 5.35
C LEU A 311 12.69 -6.91 6.66
N ARG A 312 13.24 -6.36 7.78
CA ARG A 312 12.58 -6.42 9.08
C ARG A 312 11.24 -5.69 9.10
N VAL A 313 11.16 -4.49 8.49
CA VAL A 313 9.91 -3.72 8.41
C VAL A 313 8.88 -4.47 7.60
N LEU A 314 9.24 -4.98 6.42
CA LEU A 314 8.33 -5.80 5.60
C LEU A 314 7.80 -7.01 6.37
N GLU A 315 8.68 -7.75 7.04
CA GLU A 315 8.31 -8.94 7.79
C GLU A 315 7.40 -8.58 8.98
N THR A 316 7.79 -7.58 9.78
CA THR A 316 7.03 -7.18 10.97
C THR A 316 5.67 -6.58 10.60
N VAL A 317 5.64 -5.64 9.64
CA VAL A 317 4.43 -4.90 9.29
C VAL A 317 3.48 -5.74 8.45
N MET A 318 4.01 -6.41 7.41
CA MET A 318 3.16 -7.12 6.45
C MET A 318 2.87 -8.55 6.87
N VAL A 319 3.88 -9.31 7.27
CA VAL A 319 3.68 -10.72 7.61
C VAL A 319 3.11 -10.86 9.03
N ASP A 320 3.80 -10.30 10.04
CA ASP A 320 3.44 -10.55 11.44
C ASP A 320 2.17 -9.83 11.87
N ARG A 321 1.99 -8.57 11.46
CA ARG A 321 0.88 -7.72 11.89
C ARG A 321 -0.31 -7.77 10.94
N HIS A 322 -0.06 -7.68 9.64
CA HIS A 322 -1.13 -7.68 8.65
C HIS A 322 -1.56 -9.10 8.26
N GLY A 323 -0.69 -10.09 8.43
CA GLY A 323 -0.96 -11.47 8.04
C GLY A 323 -0.87 -11.71 6.54
N ALA A 324 -0.29 -10.79 5.78
CA ALA A 324 -0.05 -10.95 4.35
C ALA A 324 1.17 -11.82 4.09
N ARG A 325 1.16 -12.53 2.99
CA ARG A 325 2.33 -13.20 2.45
C ARG A 325 3.14 -12.21 1.63
N VAL A 326 4.45 -12.16 1.79
CA VAL A 326 5.33 -11.26 1.02
C VAL A 326 6.26 -12.11 0.16
N ILE A 327 6.26 -11.84 -1.13
CA ILE A 327 7.20 -12.44 -2.09
C ILE A 327 7.88 -11.28 -2.80
N LEU A 328 9.19 -11.19 -2.69
CA LEU A 328 9.96 -10.19 -3.40
C LEU A 328 11.02 -10.82 -4.30
N THR A 329 11.34 -10.16 -5.40
CA THR A 329 12.48 -10.49 -6.23
C THR A 329 13.63 -9.55 -5.95
N THR A 330 14.86 -10.01 -6.14
CA THR A 330 16.05 -9.18 -5.97
C THR A 330 17.22 -9.64 -6.81
N HIS A 331 18.07 -8.70 -7.17
CA HIS A 331 19.42 -8.91 -7.68
C HIS A 331 20.49 -8.43 -6.67
N SER A 332 20.07 -7.91 -5.52
CA SER A 332 20.98 -7.37 -4.50
C SER A 332 21.66 -8.48 -3.69
N PRO A 333 22.97 -8.59 -3.75
CA PRO A 333 23.71 -9.51 -2.87
C PRO A 333 23.48 -9.25 -1.39
N SER A 334 23.29 -7.97 -1.02
CA SER A 334 23.02 -7.56 0.36
C SER A 334 21.68 -8.10 0.87
N THR A 335 20.65 -8.08 0.04
CA THR A 335 19.33 -8.63 0.38
C THR A 335 19.41 -10.14 0.60
N VAL A 336 20.11 -10.84 -0.29
CA VAL A 336 20.32 -12.28 -0.16
C VAL A 336 21.14 -12.61 1.09
N ALA A 337 22.20 -11.83 1.38
CA ALA A 337 23.05 -12.05 2.56
C ALA A 337 22.34 -11.82 3.89
N LEU A 338 21.41 -10.87 3.95
CA LEU A 338 20.71 -10.45 5.16
C LEU A 338 19.38 -11.16 5.37
N ALA A 339 18.94 -11.95 4.39
CA ALA A 339 17.76 -12.80 4.51
C ALA A 339 17.96 -13.90 5.57
N ARG A 340 16.88 -14.35 6.19
CA ARG A 340 16.90 -15.48 7.13
C ARG A 340 17.00 -16.81 6.38
N ASP A 341 17.50 -17.81 7.06
CA ASP A 341 17.55 -19.17 6.50
C ASP A 341 16.16 -19.66 6.08
N GLY A 342 16.09 -20.29 4.92
CA GLY A 342 14.85 -20.81 4.35
C GLY A 342 13.94 -19.77 3.68
N GLN A 343 14.35 -18.50 3.62
CA GLN A 343 13.57 -17.46 2.93
C GLN A 343 14.01 -17.25 1.47
N VAL A 344 15.22 -17.65 1.11
CA VAL A 344 15.81 -17.38 -0.21
C VAL A 344 15.61 -18.55 -1.16
N PHE A 345 15.17 -18.23 -2.37
CA PHE A 345 15.00 -19.17 -3.46
C PHE A 345 15.76 -18.69 -4.70
N GLU A 346 16.52 -19.59 -5.32
CA GLU A 346 17.20 -19.31 -6.59
C GLU A 346 16.33 -19.75 -7.76
N MET A 347 16.05 -18.82 -8.66
CA MET A 347 15.38 -19.09 -9.92
C MET A 347 16.40 -19.25 -11.04
N LYS A 348 16.37 -20.43 -11.69
CA LYS A 348 17.27 -20.76 -12.79
C LYS A 348 16.68 -20.36 -14.14
N ARG A 349 17.55 -20.00 -15.07
CA ARG A 349 17.15 -19.71 -16.45
C ARG A 349 16.72 -20.96 -17.22
N HIS A 350 17.39 -22.08 -16.94
CA HIS A 350 17.16 -23.38 -17.58
C HIS A 350 17.31 -24.52 -16.55
N GLY A 351 16.75 -25.68 -16.86
CA GLY A 351 16.84 -26.89 -16.03
C GLY A 351 15.71 -27.02 -15.03
N GLU A 352 15.61 -28.19 -14.43
CA GLU A 352 14.62 -28.51 -13.40
C GLU A 352 15.32 -28.87 -12.09
N PRO A 353 14.81 -28.50 -10.94
CA PRO A 353 13.69 -27.55 -10.76
C PRO A 353 14.07 -26.12 -11.16
N ARG A 354 13.11 -25.39 -11.75
CA ARG A 354 13.29 -23.99 -12.16
C ARG A 354 13.49 -23.03 -10.98
N ILE A 355 12.93 -23.37 -9.83
CA ILE A 355 13.05 -22.62 -8.59
C ILE A 355 13.34 -23.58 -7.44
N GLN A 356 14.33 -23.26 -6.62
CA GLN A 356 14.75 -24.12 -5.52
C GLN A 356 15.18 -23.29 -4.30
N PRO A 357 15.01 -23.81 -3.08
CA PRO A 357 15.55 -23.16 -1.89
C PRO A 357 17.08 -23.04 -1.99
N VAL A 358 17.62 -21.99 -1.38
CA VAL A 358 19.06 -21.74 -1.33
C VAL A 358 19.60 -22.23 0.01
N ASP A 359 20.40 -23.31 -0.04
CA ASP A 359 21.08 -23.84 1.14
C ASP A 359 22.41 -23.13 1.38
N ASP A 360 23.09 -22.73 0.30
CA ASP A 360 24.35 -21.99 0.35
C ASP A 360 24.22 -20.60 -0.26
N VAL A 361 23.97 -19.64 0.60
CA VAL A 361 23.82 -18.22 0.23
C VAL A 361 25.13 -17.66 -0.34
N SER A 362 26.30 -18.15 0.11
CA SER A 362 27.59 -17.66 -0.37
C SER A 362 27.79 -17.96 -1.86
N SER A 363 27.40 -19.16 -2.29
CA SER A 363 27.41 -19.53 -3.72
C SER A 363 26.51 -18.61 -4.58
N VAL A 364 25.34 -18.26 -4.08
CA VAL A 364 24.42 -17.37 -4.80
C VAL A 364 24.98 -15.94 -4.88
N ILE A 365 25.56 -15.43 -3.79
CA ILE A 365 26.19 -14.11 -3.78
C ILE A 365 27.36 -14.08 -4.76
N ALA A 366 28.20 -15.11 -4.79
CA ALA A 366 29.29 -15.20 -5.75
C ALA A 366 28.79 -15.16 -7.20
N LYS A 367 27.69 -15.86 -7.51
CA LYS A 367 27.06 -15.79 -8.84
C LYS A 367 26.52 -14.38 -9.16
N LEU A 368 25.80 -13.74 -8.22
CA LEU A 368 25.25 -12.41 -8.41
C LEU A 368 26.31 -11.33 -8.62
N THR A 369 27.51 -11.54 -8.06
CA THR A 369 28.63 -10.59 -8.15
C THR A 369 29.70 -11.01 -9.16
N ASN A 370 29.44 -12.03 -9.97
CA ASN A 370 30.43 -12.59 -10.90
C ASN A 370 31.76 -12.94 -10.21
N GLY A 371 31.68 -13.43 -8.98
CA GLY A 371 32.87 -13.81 -8.19
C GLY A 371 33.60 -12.62 -7.54
N LEU A 372 33.14 -11.38 -7.68
CA LEU A 372 33.77 -10.20 -7.07
C LEU A 372 33.64 -10.17 -5.55
N VAL A 373 32.61 -10.78 -5.01
CA VAL A 373 32.35 -10.86 -3.57
C VAL A 373 32.25 -12.33 -3.16
N ALA A 374 33.13 -12.74 -2.27
CA ALA A 374 33.04 -14.04 -1.57
C ALA A 374 32.65 -13.75 -0.13
N VAL A 375 31.51 -14.29 0.31
CA VAL A 375 31.04 -14.15 1.70
C VAL A 375 31.24 -15.51 2.37
N ASP A 376 32.09 -15.57 3.38
CA ASP A 376 32.23 -16.74 4.23
C ASP A 376 31.03 -16.82 5.20
N LYS A 377 30.65 -18.07 5.56
CA LYS A 377 29.56 -18.31 6.55
C LYS A 377 29.86 -17.63 7.90
N ALA A 378 31.13 -17.47 8.27
CA ALA A 378 31.54 -16.75 9.46
C ALA A 378 31.26 -15.23 9.40
N THR A 379 31.28 -14.63 8.21
CA THR A 379 31.08 -13.19 8.01
C THR A 379 29.61 -12.78 8.14
N ARG A 380 28.66 -13.70 8.02
CA ARG A 380 27.23 -13.46 8.24
C ARG A 380 26.86 -13.03 9.67
N LEU A 381 27.74 -13.28 10.63
CA LEU A 381 27.51 -12.97 12.05
C LEU A 381 27.82 -11.51 12.42
N TRP A 382 28.43 -10.72 11.51
CA TRP A 382 28.97 -9.40 11.83
C TRP A 382 28.40 -8.23 10.99
N LEU A 383 27.48 -8.50 10.06
CA LEU A 383 26.73 -7.51 9.30
C LEU A 383 25.28 -7.45 9.77
#